data_dd3113cf8acca60cc607ac85bafdd802
#
_entry.id   dd3113cf8acca60cc607ac85bafdd802
#
_cell.length_a   1.000
_cell.length_b   1.000
_cell.length_c   1.000
_cell.angle_alpha   90.00
_cell.angle_beta   90.00
_cell.angle_gamma   90.00
#
_symmetry.space_group_name_H-M   'P 1'
#
loop_
_entity.id
_entity.type
_entity.pdbx_description
1 polymer ?
#
loop_
_entity_poly.entity_id
_entity_poly.type
_entity_poly.pdbx_seq_one_letter_code
_entity_poly.pdbx_strand_id
1 'polypeptide(L)'
;VRGVLYKMSDASKDTVVEISGKLVEDCSEIRALCLRTQDFLSAVMASGKLSEAQADRTTDMIFIVDNLDRITEHLKDINENVNAIQQSDIKYSNTAAEDLNKYTLKLIDMYETSIIGLVGDVGVDRKKLELTRSELFELRAKMFRAHTKRVQKGKCDASLTAPFGSLLQDLETIASGCMDIADQVEEQHTIEIDLSSDSDEQ
;
A
#
# COMPACT_ATOMS: atom_id res chain seq x y z
N VAL A 1 -4.25 5.29 -5.14
CA VAL A 1 -4.10 6.12 -3.91
C VAL A 1 -3.97 7.59 -4.25
N ARG A 2 -2.94 8.03 -5.01
CA ARG A 2 -2.70 9.45 -5.34
C ARG A 2 -3.92 10.13 -5.97
N GLY A 3 -4.58 9.50 -6.94
CA GLY A 3 -5.77 10.05 -7.61
C GLY A 3 -6.96 10.24 -6.68
N VAL A 4 -7.19 9.30 -5.77
CA VAL A 4 -8.31 9.33 -4.80
C VAL A 4 -8.12 10.45 -3.78
N LEU A 5 -6.93 10.63 -3.25
CA LEU A 5 -6.66 11.60 -2.18
C LEU A 5 -6.48 13.03 -2.70
N TYR A 6 -5.94 13.21 -3.89
CA TYR A 6 -5.86 14.53 -4.55
C TYR A 6 -7.24 15.16 -4.77
N LYS A 7 -8.29 14.34 -4.92
CA LYS A 7 -9.66 14.77 -5.14
C LYS A 7 -10.45 15.10 -3.89
N MET A 8 -9.97 14.68 -2.73
CA MET A 8 -10.60 15.07 -1.47
C MET A 8 -10.56 16.59 -1.25
N SER A 9 -9.70 17.31 -1.99
CA SER A 9 -9.50 18.73 -1.76
C SER A 9 -10.27 19.66 -2.73
N ASP A 10 -10.55 19.28 -4.01
CA ASP A 10 -11.05 20.30 -4.95
C ASP A 10 -11.75 19.83 -6.24
N ALA A 11 -12.04 18.56 -6.43
CA ALA A 11 -12.63 18.11 -7.70
C ALA A 11 -14.16 18.21 -7.75
N SER A 12 -14.69 18.53 -8.94
CA SER A 12 -16.13 18.42 -9.20
C SER A 12 -16.62 16.99 -8.93
N LYS A 13 -17.88 16.84 -8.48
CA LYS A 13 -18.46 15.53 -8.16
C LYS A 13 -18.35 14.53 -9.33
N ASP A 14 -18.45 15.00 -10.57
CA ASP A 14 -18.40 14.15 -11.77
C ASP A 14 -17.00 13.54 -12.01
N THR A 15 -15.94 14.33 -11.83
CA THR A 15 -14.56 13.85 -11.96
C THR A 15 -14.22 12.79 -10.90
N VAL A 16 -14.78 12.92 -9.71
CA VAL A 16 -14.59 11.96 -8.60
C VAL A 16 -15.25 10.63 -8.91
N VAL A 17 -16.46 10.64 -9.44
CA VAL A 17 -17.19 9.42 -9.83
C VAL A 17 -16.43 8.65 -10.91
N GLU A 18 -15.93 9.35 -11.94
CA GLU A 18 -15.16 8.73 -13.02
C GLU A 18 -13.89 8.03 -12.53
N ILE A 19 -13.11 8.69 -11.65
CA ILE A 19 -11.85 8.08 -11.17
C ILE A 19 -12.13 7.03 -10.10
N SER A 20 -13.19 7.18 -9.31
CA SER A 20 -13.62 6.13 -8.39
C SER A 20 -14.01 4.86 -9.16
N GLY A 21 -14.75 4.99 -10.24
CA GLY A 21 -15.10 3.88 -11.12
C GLY A 21 -13.85 3.19 -11.69
N LYS A 22 -12.93 3.96 -12.24
CA LYS A 22 -11.68 3.44 -12.77
C LYS A 22 -10.82 2.76 -11.70
N LEU A 23 -10.74 3.31 -10.50
CA LEU A 23 -9.98 2.66 -9.41
C LEU A 23 -10.57 1.30 -9.03
N VAL A 24 -11.90 1.18 -8.97
CA VAL A 24 -12.57 -0.10 -8.70
C VAL A 24 -12.26 -1.12 -9.79
N GLU A 25 -12.28 -0.70 -11.06
CA GLU A 25 -11.92 -1.55 -12.20
C GLU A 25 -10.46 -2.00 -12.11
N ASP A 26 -9.52 -1.06 -11.95
CA ASP A 26 -8.08 -1.34 -11.81
C ASP A 26 -7.81 -2.29 -10.61
N CYS A 27 -8.45 -2.07 -9.46
CA CYS A 27 -8.34 -2.96 -8.30
C CYS A 27 -8.87 -4.37 -8.59
N SER A 28 -9.97 -4.48 -9.33
CA SER A 28 -10.55 -5.77 -9.71
C SER A 28 -9.64 -6.55 -10.66
N GLU A 29 -8.99 -5.86 -11.60
CA GLU A 29 -8.02 -6.46 -12.52
C GLU A 29 -6.77 -6.93 -11.78
N ILE A 30 -6.21 -6.11 -10.87
CA ILE A 30 -5.04 -6.47 -10.06
C ILE A 30 -5.37 -7.70 -9.21
N ARG A 31 -6.52 -7.71 -8.54
CA ARG A 31 -6.95 -8.87 -7.73
C ARG A 31 -7.07 -10.14 -8.57
N ALA A 32 -7.66 -10.06 -9.76
CA ALA A 32 -7.76 -11.20 -10.68
C ALA A 32 -6.36 -11.70 -11.13
N LEU A 33 -5.39 -10.80 -11.27
CA LEU A 33 -3.99 -11.15 -11.54
C LEU A 33 -3.35 -11.84 -10.33
N CYS A 34 -3.51 -11.30 -9.13
CA CYS A 34 -2.99 -11.89 -7.90
C CYS A 34 -3.50 -13.32 -7.71
N LEU A 35 -4.81 -13.54 -7.82
CA LEU A 35 -5.41 -14.88 -7.70
C LEU A 35 -4.82 -15.87 -8.72
N ARG A 36 -4.74 -15.49 -10.00
CA ARG A 36 -4.15 -16.36 -11.03
C ARG A 36 -2.68 -16.66 -10.77
N THR A 37 -1.93 -15.70 -10.26
CA THR A 37 -0.51 -15.88 -9.91
C THR A 37 -0.37 -16.82 -8.72
N GLN A 38 -1.20 -16.68 -7.69
CA GLN A 38 -1.23 -17.58 -6.53
C GLN A 38 -1.58 -19.01 -6.94
N ASP A 39 -2.59 -19.20 -7.81
CA ASP A 39 -2.96 -20.52 -8.34
C ASP A 39 -1.79 -21.15 -9.11
N PHE A 40 -1.10 -20.38 -9.95
CA PHE A 40 0.07 -20.82 -10.69
C PHE A 40 1.22 -21.24 -9.75
N LEU A 41 1.59 -20.38 -8.80
CA LEU A 41 2.67 -20.66 -7.85
C LEU A 41 2.34 -21.88 -6.97
N SER A 42 1.08 -22.03 -6.55
CA SER A 42 0.60 -23.20 -5.80
C SER A 42 0.72 -24.49 -6.62
N ALA A 43 0.38 -24.44 -7.91
CA ALA A 43 0.56 -25.58 -8.81
C ALA A 43 2.05 -25.94 -9.02
N VAL A 44 2.91 -24.93 -9.10
CA VAL A 44 4.38 -25.13 -9.18
C VAL A 44 4.89 -25.81 -7.91
N MET A 45 4.50 -25.35 -6.72
CA MET A 45 4.83 -25.98 -5.44
C MET A 45 4.34 -27.43 -5.38
N ALA A 46 3.09 -27.68 -5.76
CA ALA A 46 2.48 -29.01 -5.74
C ALA A 46 3.13 -30.01 -6.73
N SER A 47 3.91 -29.54 -7.71
CA SER A 47 4.58 -30.40 -8.69
C SER A 47 5.62 -31.35 -8.06
N GLY A 48 6.16 -31.01 -6.90
CA GLY A 48 7.20 -31.76 -6.19
C GLY A 48 8.54 -31.85 -6.91
N LYS A 49 8.76 -30.95 -7.92
CA LYS A 49 9.97 -30.96 -8.77
C LYS A 49 10.95 -29.83 -8.45
N LEU A 50 10.63 -29.00 -7.45
CA LEU A 50 11.44 -27.87 -7.05
C LEU A 50 12.61 -28.34 -6.18
N SER A 51 13.78 -27.73 -6.35
CA SER A 51 14.84 -27.75 -5.33
C SER A 51 14.40 -26.95 -4.10
N GLU A 52 15.10 -27.11 -2.99
CA GLU A 52 14.83 -26.37 -1.75
C GLU A 52 14.84 -24.85 -2.02
N ALA A 53 15.89 -24.32 -2.65
CA ALA A 53 16.00 -22.91 -3.01
C ALA A 53 14.87 -22.42 -3.95
N GLN A 54 14.41 -23.27 -4.87
CA GLN A 54 13.27 -22.92 -5.73
C GLN A 54 11.95 -22.93 -4.96
N ALA A 55 11.78 -23.82 -3.99
CA ALA A 55 10.60 -23.85 -3.13
C ALA A 55 10.54 -22.61 -2.24
N ASP A 56 11.66 -22.22 -1.63
CA ASP A 56 11.76 -20.99 -0.81
C ASP A 56 11.40 -19.77 -1.64
N ARG A 57 12.03 -19.59 -2.81
CA ARG A 57 11.73 -18.49 -3.73
C ARG A 57 10.26 -18.45 -4.17
N THR A 58 9.66 -19.62 -4.39
CA THR A 58 8.24 -19.70 -4.75
C THR A 58 7.36 -19.26 -3.58
N THR A 59 7.74 -19.61 -2.35
CA THR A 59 7.07 -19.19 -1.13
C THR A 59 7.12 -17.67 -0.97
N ASP A 60 8.30 -17.05 -1.15
CA ASP A 60 8.45 -15.59 -1.10
C ASP A 60 7.57 -14.88 -2.12
N MET A 61 7.52 -15.43 -3.36
CA MET A 61 6.62 -14.87 -4.40
C MET A 61 5.15 -14.96 -4.00
N ILE A 62 4.72 -16.04 -3.34
CA ILE A 62 3.35 -16.17 -2.81
C ILE A 62 3.08 -15.07 -1.78
N PHE A 63 4.00 -14.83 -0.84
CA PHE A 63 3.87 -13.76 0.15
C PHE A 63 3.83 -12.38 -0.48
N ILE A 64 4.63 -12.11 -1.50
CA ILE A 64 4.61 -10.83 -2.24
C ILE A 64 3.25 -10.62 -2.90
N VAL A 65 2.72 -11.62 -3.57
CA VAL A 65 1.43 -11.54 -4.27
C VAL A 65 0.28 -11.37 -3.28
N ASP A 66 0.32 -12.03 -2.13
CA ASP A 66 -0.65 -11.87 -1.04
C ASP A 66 -0.64 -10.44 -0.47
N ASN A 67 0.55 -9.87 -0.28
CA ASN A 67 0.67 -8.47 0.14
C ASN A 67 0.15 -7.48 -0.90
N LEU A 68 0.35 -7.73 -2.19
CA LEU A 68 -0.21 -6.90 -3.26
C LEU A 68 -1.74 -6.97 -3.31
N ASP A 69 -2.34 -8.15 -3.12
CA ASP A 69 -3.80 -8.32 -3.03
C ASP A 69 -4.36 -7.56 -1.82
N ARG A 70 -3.72 -7.69 -0.65
CA ARG A 70 -4.09 -6.97 0.57
C ARG A 70 -3.99 -5.45 0.41
N ILE A 71 -2.93 -4.94 -0.19
CA ILE A 71 -2.79 -3.50 -0.51
C ILE A 71 -3.94 -3.05 -1.41
N THR A 72 -4.30 -3.85 -2.41
CA THR A 72 -5.38 -3.55 -3.35
C THR A 72 -6.74 -3.51 -2.65
N GLU A 73 -6.98 -4.38 -1.69
CA GLU A 73 -8.21 -4.40 -0.88
C GLU A 73 -8.33 -3.10 -0.04
N HIS A 74 -7.26 -2.68 0.65
CA HIS A 74 -7.25 -1.41 1.39
C HIS A 74 -7.39 -0.17 0.50
N LEU A 75 -6.90 -0.20 -0.75
CA LEU A 75 -7.16 0.88 -1.71
C LEU A 75 -8.65 0.98 -2.05
N LYS A 76 -9.34 -0.13 -2.16
CA LYS A 76 -10.79 -0.17 -2.38
C LYS A 76 -11.54 0.38 -1.17
N ASP A 77 -11.16 0.00 0.05
CA ASP A 77 -11.77 0.50 1.29
C ASP A 77 -11.60 2.02 1.44
N ILE A 78 -10.40 2.53 1.13
CA ILE A 78 -10.12 3.98 1.07
C ILE A 78 -11.05 4.67 0.08
N ASN A 79 -11.24 4.09 -1.11
CA ASN A 79 -12.12 4.66 -2.14
C ASN A 79 -13.57 4.68 -1.69
N GLU A 80 -14.07 3.62 -1.07
CA GLU A 80 -15.44 3.54 -0.53
C GLU A 80 -15.65 4.58 0.58
N ASN A 81 -14.69 4.73 1.49
CA ASN A 81 -14.72 5.72 2.57
C ASN A 81 -14.78 7.15 2.01
N VAL A 82 -13.91 7.46 1.04
CA VAL A 82 -13.88 8.79 0.39
C VAL A 82 -15.18 9.09 -0.34
N ASN A 83 -15.75 8.12 -1.06
CA ASN A 83 -17.02 8.28 -1.77
C ASN A 83 -18.17 8.53 -0.80
N ALA A 84 -18.23 7.80 0.32
CA ALA A 84 -19.25 7.99 1.34
C ALA A 84 -19.21 9.41 1.93
N ILE A 85 -18.00 9.94 2.19
CA ILE A 85 -17.84 11.32 2.68
C ILE A 85 -18.26 12.35 1.63
N GLN A 86 -17.93 12.14 0.36
CA GLN A 86 -18.30 13.07 -0.71
C GLN A 86 -19.79 13.09 -1.02
N GLN A 87 -20.49 11.99 -0.79
CA GLN A 87 -21.95 11.92 -0.91
C GLN A 87 -22.66 12.62 0.25
N SER A 88 -21.95 12.82 1.37
CA SER A 88 -22.43 13.61 2.49
C SER A 88 -22.14 15.10 2.25
N ASP A 89 -22.89 16.00 2.92
CA ASP A 89 -22.59 17.44 2.91
C ASP A 89 -21.42 17.81 3.82
N ILE A 90 -20.73 16.83 4.38
CA ILE A 90 -19.65 16.98 5.36
C ILE A 90 -18.30 16.87 4.66
N LYS A 91 -17.38 17.79 4.97
CA LYS A 91 -16.04 17.83 4.37
C LYS A 91 -14.94 17.82 5.42
N TYR A 92 -13.82 17.21 5.08
CA TYR A 92 -12.60 17.40 5.85
C TYR A 92 -12.16 18.88 5.82
N SER A 93 -11.52 19.35 6.90
CA SER A 93 -10.90 20.67 6.89
C SER A 93 -9.72 20.70 5.91
N ASN A 94 -9.41 21.87 5.32
CA ASN A 94 -8.27 22.03 4.41
C ASN A 94 -6.97 21.49 5.02
N THR A 95 -6.72 21.76 6.30
CA THR A 95 -5.53 21.24 7.00
C THR A 95 -5.51 19.70 7.05
N ALA A 96 -6.67 19.03 7.22
CA ALA A 96 -6.73 17.58 7.19
C ALA A 96 -6.45 17.03 5.79
N ALA A 97 -6.98 17.68 4.75
CA ALA A 97 -6.72 17.34 3.37
C ALA A 97 -5.24 17.50 2.98
N GLU A 98 -4.60 18.61 3.42
CA GLU A 98 -3.16 18.84 3.22
C GLU A 98 -2.30 17.77 3.90
N ASP A 99 -2.62 17.42 5.15
CA ASP A 99 -1.89 16.39 5.90
C ASP A 99 -2.08 15.01 5.25
N LEU A 100 -3.28 14.67 4.79
CA LEU A 100 -3.57 13.45 4.03
C LEU A 100 -2.75 13.41 2.73
N ASN A 101 -2.70 14.51 1.99
CA ASN A 101 -1.91 14.58 0.76
C ASN A 101 -0.40 14.34 1.04
N LYS A 102 0.16 14.94 2.11
CA LYS A 102 1.56 14.69 2.50
C LYS A 102 1.79 13.23 2.85
N TYR A 103 0.88 12.62 3.61
CA TYR A 103 0.96 11.21 3.97
C TYR A 103 0.99 10.32 2.71
N THR A 104 0.06 10.58 1.79
CA THR A 104 -0.09 9.80 0.57
C THR A 104 1.13 9.90 -0.35
N LEU A 105 1.71 11.09 -0.51
CA LEU A 105 2.92 11.26 -1.33
C LEU A 105 4.10 10.45 -0.77
N LYS A 106 4.27 10.42 0.56
CA LYS A 106 5.27 9.59 1.21
C LYS A 106 4.98 8.09 1.04
N LEU A 107 3.72 7.70 1.15
CA LEU A 107 3.31 6.32 0.97
C LEU A 107 3.53 5.84 -0.47
N ILE A 108 3.30 6.69 -1.47
CA ILE A 108 3.59 6.39 -2.87
C ILE A 108 5.10 6.16 -3.07
N ASP A 109 5.96 7.06 -2.56
CA ASP A 109 7.42 6.89 -2.63
C ASP A 109 7.87 5.60 -1.94
N MET A 110 7.27 5.27 -0.81
CA MET A 110 7.52 4.01 -0.10
C MET A 110 7.13 2.79 -0.94
N TYR A 111 5.93 2.80 -1.53
CA TYR A 111 5.45 1.73 -2.40
C TYR A 111 6.38 1.55 -3.63
N GLU A 112 6.70 2.64 -4.33
CA GLU A 112 7.60 2.60 -5.48
C GLU A 112 8.98 2.06 -5.10
N THR A 113 9.50 2.44 -3.93
CA THR A 113 10.78 1.93 -3.41
C THR A 113 10.72 0.44 -3.08
N SER A 114 9.60 -0.06 -2.53
CA SER A 114 9.45 -1.48 -2.18
C SER A 114 9.33 -2.41 -3.39
N ILE A 115 8.68 -1.94 -4.48
CA ILE A 115 8.47 -2.78 -5.67
C ILE A 115 9.60 -2.70 -6.70
N ILE A 116 10.49 -1.70 -6.61
CA ILE A 116 11.57 -1.53 -7.61
C ILE A 116 12.50 -2.74 -7.64
N GLY A 117 12.72 -3.37 -6.50
CA GLY A 117 13.50 -4.59 -6.38
C GLY A 117 12.85 -5.84 -7.02
N LEU A 118 11.53 -5.82 -7.28
CA LEU A 118 10.83 -6.91 -7.99
C LEU A 118 11.06 -6.86 -9.51
N VAL A 119 11.38 -5.67 -10.04
CA VAL A 119 11.39 -5.40 -11.50
C VAL A 119 12.80 -5.30 -12.06
N GLY A 120 13.83 -5.16 -11.21
CA GLY A 120 15.21 -4.97 -11.63
C GLY A 120 16.23 -5.61 -10.69
N ASP A 121 17.48 -5.71 -11.15
CA ASP A 121 18.62 -6.22 -10.37
C ASP A 121 19.12 -5.20 -9.31
N VAL A 122 18.26 -4.29 -8.86
CA VAL A 122 18.61 -3.25 -7.90
C VAL A 122 18.04 -3.63 -6.54
N GLY A 123 18.89 -3.76 -5.55
CA GLY A 123 18.47 -4.02 -4.16
C GLY A 123 17.56 -2.90 -3.62
N VAL A 124 16.71 -3.25 -2.68
CA VAL A 124 15.77 -2.33 -2.02
C VAL A 124 16.53 -1.41 -1.05
N ASP A 125 16.27 -0.11 -1.09
CA ASP A 125 16.80 0.84 -0.10
C ASP A 125 16.05 0.70 1.24
N ARG A 126 16.45 -0.30 2.01
CA ARG A 126 15.88 -0.64 3.31
C ARG A 126 15.90 0.53 4.30
N LYS A 127 17.01 1.27 4.35
CA LYS A 127 17.15 2.40 5.27
C LYS A 127 16.16 3.51 4.95
N LYS A 128 15.95 3.79 3.66
CA LYS A 128 14.95 4.75 3.20
C LYS A 128 13.54 4.30 3.59
N LEU A 129 13.21 3.02 3.41
CA LEU A 129 11.90 2.47 3.76
C LEU A 129 11.62 2.55 5.27
N GLU A 130 12.56 2.16 6.11
CA GLU A 130 12.43 2.23 7.58
C GLU A 130 12.25 3.67 8.07
N LEU A 131 13.01 4.61 7.51
CA LEU A 131 12.86 6.03 7.81
C LEU A 131 11.48 6.54 7.41
N THR A 132 11.05 6.25 6.18
CA THR A 132 9.75 6.68 5.66
C THR A 132 8.61 6.07 6.49
N ARG A 133 8.71 4.79 6.88
CA ARG A 133 7.74 4.15 7.78
C ARG A 133 7.63 4.86 9.13
N SER A 134 8.76 5.19 9.74
CA SER A 134 8.79 5.92 11.01
C SER A 134 8.12 7.29 10.89
N GLU A 135 8.41 8.04 9.83
CA GLU A 135 7.80 9.33 9.55
C GLU A 135 6.28 9.23 9.31
N LEU A 136 5.82 8.20 8.60
CA LEU A 136 4.40 7.94 8.37
C LEU A 136 3.68 7.62 9.68
N PHE A 137 4.28 6.81 10.55
CA PHE A 137 3.72 6.49 11.87
C PHE A 137 3.54 7.75 12.74
N GLU A 138 4.56 8.60 12.80
CA GLU A 138 4.49 9.86 13.54
C GLU A 138 3.43 10.81 12.96
N LEU A 139 3.40 10.92 11.62
CA LEU A 139 2.45 11.77 10.91
C LEU A 139 1.00 11.32 11.16
N ARG A 140 0.73 10.01 11.08
CA ARG A 140 -0.58 9.42 11.42
C ARG A 140 -1.05 9.83 12.81
N ALA A 141 -0.19 9.63 13.82
CA ALA A 141 -0.51 9.97 15.19
C ALA A 141 -0.77 11.47 15.38
N LYS A 142 0.01 12.32 14.70
CA LYS A 142 -0.19 13.78 14.68
C LYS A 142 -1.51 14.16 14.04
N MET A 143 -1.84 13.58 12.90
CA MET A 143 -3.07 13.84 12.15
C MET A 143 -4.31 13.49 12.97
N PHE A 144 -4.33 12.30 13.60
CA PHE A 144 -5.45 11.88 14.44
C PHE A 144 -5.63 12.78 15.65
N ARG A 145 -4.55 13.14 16.36
CA ARG A 145 -4.61 14.10 17.48
C ARG A 145 -5.09 15.49 17.04
N ALA A 146 -4.66 15.95 15.87
CA ALA A 146 -5.09 17.23 15.32
C ALA A 146 -6.59 17.22 14.94
N HIS A 147 -7.08 16.11 14.36
CA HIS A 147 -8.50 15.90 14.08
C HIS A 147 -9.33 15.95 15.36
N THR A 148 -8.98 15.18 16.38
CA THR A 148 -9.66 15.17 17.68
C THR A 148 -9.75 16.58 18.30
N LYS A 149 -8.67 17.35 18.25
CA LYS A 149 -8.68 18.75 18.74
C LYS A 149 -9.60 19.66 17.92
N ARG A 150 -9.74 19.45 16.61
CA ARG A 150 -10.67 20.21 15.77
C ARG A 150 -12.12 19.88 16.10
N VAL A 151 -12.43 18.60 16.31
CA VAL A 151 -13.76 18.15 16.75
C VAL A 151 -14.13 18.76 18.10
N GLN A 152 -13.24 18.69 19.10
CA GLN A 152 -13.47 19.28 20.42
C GLN A 152 -13.73 20.80 20.37
N LYS A 153 -13.17 21.50 19.39
CA LYS A 153 -13.35 22.95 19.17
C LYS A 153 -14.54 23.31 18.28
N GLY A 154 -15.34 22.34 17.87
CA GLY A 154 -16.45 22.52 16.91
C GLY A 154 -16.00 22.96 15.51
N LYS A 155 -14.72 22.73 15.15
CA LYS A 155 -14.13 23.09 13.84
C LYS A 155 -14.13 21.94 12.84
N CYS A 156 -14.59 20.78 13.24
CA CYS A 156 -14.76 19.59 12.41
C CYS A 156 -15.95 18.81 12.93
N ASP A 157 -16.72 18.21 12.03
CA ASP A 157 -17.85 17.39 12.39
C ASP A 157 -17.37 16.10 13.08
N ALA A 158 -18.01 15.75 14.19
CA ALA A 158 -17.67 14.57 14.98
C ALA A 158 -17.93 13.25 14.22
N SER A 159 -18.90 13.25 13.28
CA SER A 159 -19.22 12.08 12.45
C SER A 159 -18.05 11.65 11.55
N LEU A 160 -17.12 12.56 11.23
CA LEU A 160 -15.91 12.25 10.47
C LEU A 160 -14.84 11.51 11.28
N THR A 161 -14.99 11.36 12.61
CA THR A 161 -13.94 10.77 13.45
C THR A 161 -13.70 9.30 13.12
N ALA A 162 -14.75 8.50 12.96
CA ALA A 162 -14.64 7.09 12.60
C ALA A 162 -14.13 6.89 11.16
N PRO A 163 -14.71 7.55 10.12
CA PRO A 163 -14.18 7.48 8.77
C PRO A 163 -12.72 7.92 8.65
N PHE A 164 -12.32 8.99 9.35
CA PHE A 164 -10.93 9.45 9.35
C PHE A 164 -9.98 8.45 10.01
N GLY A 165 -10.41 7.82 11.11
CA GLY A 165 -9.66 6.77 11.78
C GLY A 165 -9.45 5.54 10.89
N SER A 166 -10.51 5.08 10.22
CA SER A 166 -10.45 3.97 9.25
C SER A 166 -9.50 4.30 8.10
N LEU A 167 -9.64 5.47 7.47
CA LEU A 167 -8.75 5.92 6.39
C LEU A 167 -7.27 5.89 6.81
N LEU A 168 -6.95 6.39 8.01
CA LEU A 168 -5.57 6.36 8.51
C LEU A 168 -5.08 4.94 8.81
N GLN A 169 -5.98 4.04 9.22
CA GLN A 169 -5.65 2.62 9.43
C GLN A 169 -5.34 1.91 8.12
N ASP A 170 -6.16 2.12 7.07
CA ASP A 170 -5.94 1.54 5.75
C ASP A 170 -4.61 2.01 5.15
N LEU A 171 -4.30 3.30 5.25
CA LEU A 171 -3.01 3.86 4.81
C LEU A 171 -1.82 3.26 5.57
N GLU A 172 -1.94 3.00 6.88
CA GLU A 172 -0.90 2.35 7.68
C GLU A 172 -0.72 0.88 7.28
N THR A 173 -1.81 0.18 6.99
CA THR A 173 -1.75 -1.22 6.54
C THR A 173 -1.07 -1.34 5.18
N ILE A 174 -1.32 -0.40 4.26
CA ILE A 174 -0.59 -0.33 2.99
C ILE A 174 0.92 -0.10 3.23
N ALA A 175 1.28 0.81 4.15
CA ALA A 175 2.69 1.05 4.49
C ALA A 175 3.37 -0.20 5.07
N SER A 176 2.65 -0.98 5.90
CA SER A 176 3.16 -2.26 6.41
C SER A 176 3.35 -3.28 5.28
N GLY A 177 2.39 -3.40 4.36
CA GLY A 177 2.52 -4.28 3.19
C GLY A 177 3.71 -3.93 2.30
N CYS A 178 4.05 -2.62 2.17
CA CYS A 178 5.27 -2.20 1.46
C CYS A 178 6.55 -2.72 2.14
N MET A 179 6.60 -2.73 3.47
CA MET A 179 7.74 -3.30 4.20
C MET A 179 7.81 -4.81 4.02
N ASP A 180 6.67 -5.50 4.16
CA ASP A 180 6.59 -6.95 4.00
C ASP A 180 7.07 -7.39 2.60
N ILE A 181 6.73 -6.64 1.54
CA ILE A 181 7.23 -6.89 0.19
C ILE A 181 8.75 -6.66 0.11
N ALA A 182 9.24 -5.57 0.69
CA ALA A 182 10.67 -5.24 0.66
C ALA A 182 11.51 -6.31 1.38
N ASP A 183 11.01 -6.87 2.48
CA ASP A 183 11.67 -7.93 3.23
C ASP A 183 11.86 -9.18 2.36
N GLN A 184 10.82 -9.60 1.64
CA GLN A 184 10.90 -10.77 0.76
C GLN A 184 11.83 -10.55 -0.45
N VAL A 185 11.82 -9.34 -1.02
CA VAL A 185 12.72 -8.99 -2.14
C VAL A 185 14.19 -9.02 -1.72
N GLU A 186 14.52 -8.51 -0.51
CA GLU A 186 15.89 -8.49 -0.01
C GLU A 186 16.41 -9.92 0.28
N GLU A 187 15.55 -10.79 0.80
CA GLU A 187 15.87 -12.19 1.06
C GLU A 187 16.19 -12.94 -0.24
N GLN A 188 15.42 -12.71 -1.32
CA GLN A 188 15.70 -13.27 -2.65
C GLN A 188 17.05 -12.82 -3.22
N HIS A 189 17.39 -11.54 -3.11
CA HIS A 189 18.68 -11.00 -3.57
C HIS A 189 19.88 -11.60 -2.83
N THR A 190 19.76 -11.85 -1.54
CA THR A 190 20.83 -12.44 -0.73
C THR A 190 21.12 -13.87 -1.18
N ILE A 191 20.09 -14.66 -1.46
CA ILE A 191 20.21 -16.05 -1.94
C ILE A 191 20.88 -16.08 -3.34
N GLU A 192 20.54 -15.17 -4.24
CA GLU A 192 21.16 -15.11 -5.59
C GLU A 192 22.66 -14.79 -5.54
N ILE A 193 23.09 -13.91 -4.65
CA ILE A 193 24.51 -13.58 -4.47
C ILE A 193 25.27 -14.78 -3.93
N ASP A 194 24.75 -15.50 -2.96
CA ASP A 194 25.40 -16.68 -2.39
C ASP A 194 25.55 -17.82 -3.41
N LEU A 195 24.52 -18.07 -4.23
CA LEU A 195 24.56 -19.08 -5.30
C LEU A 195 25.52 -18.71 -6.44
N SER A 196 25.74 -17.43 -6.70
CA SER A 196 26.69 -16.97 -7.71
C SER A 196 28.15 -17.09 -7.25
N SER A 197 28.41 -16.91 -5.96
CA SER A 197 29.76 -17.03 -5.36
C SER A 197 30.26 -18.48 -5.33
N ASP A 198 29.37 -19.45 -5.16
CA ASP A 198 29.70 -20.89 -5.15
C ASP A 198 29.99 -21.45 -6.55
N SER A 199 29.53 -20.78 -7.61
CA SER A 199 29.77 -21.20 -8.99
C SER A 199 31.14 -20.75 -9.55
N ASP A 200 31.79 -19.75 -8.96
CA ASP A 200 33.08 -19.23 -9.39
C ASP A 200 34.28 -19.96 -8.72
N GLU A 201 34.05 -20.88 -7.77
CA GLU A 201 35.07 -21.68 -7.12
C GLU A 201 35.26 -23.11 -7.69
N GLN A 202 34.62 -23.46 -8.82
CA GLN A 202 34.78 -24.75 -9.55
C GLN A 202 35.48 -24.54 -10.87
#